data_62ef24f38e57dac7fc1029ed91bfd502
#
_entry.id   62ef24f38e57dac7fc1029ed91bfd502
#
_cell.length_a   1.000
_cell.length_b   1.000
_cell.length_c   1.000
_cell.angle_alpha   90.00
_cell.angle_beta   90.00
_cell.angle_gamma   90.00
#
_symmetry.space_group_name_H-M   'P 1'
#
loop_
_entity.id
_entity.type
_entity.pdbx_description
1 polymer ?
#
loop_
_entity_poly.entity_id
_entity_poly.type
_entity_poly.pdbx_seq_one_letter_code
_entity_poly.pdbx_strand_id
1 'polypeptide(L)'
;RIILGRKLKVISADGQVELKGHEVVGRTITLDVKALDRNGTEIDIEVQGNAEGAHVRRARYHSSVVDSRMLKEGQKFKELKDSYVIFIYKHDKFRKGFPLYHIDRYVRETGKPFEDGSHIVYVNGNYKGDDEIGQLMQDFHQTDPEKMKYAELADSVKHYKDTEKGRETVCEAVEKYGDKREKIGEARGEAKGSTNAVKKLMQNMKLTAEQALDILEITGEKRTEILEQLNEKSDV
;
A
#
# COMPACT_ATOMS: atom_id res chain seq x y z
N ARG A 1 -18.18 -2.26 -8.32
CA ARG A 1 -18.82 -3.31 -9.17
C ARG A 1 -17.80 -3.90 -10.14
N ILE A 2 -17.13 -3.06 -10.93
CA ILE A 2 -16.22 -3.47 -12.02
C ILE A 2 -15.15 -4.45 -11.54
N ILE A 3 -14.41 -4.10 -10.49
CA ILE A 3 -13.29 -4.92 -9.98
C ILE A 3 -13.76 -6.22 -9.31
N LEU A 4 -14.86 -6.17 -8.53
CA LEU A 4 -15.32 -7.32 -7.75
C LEU A 4 -16.41 -8.15 -8.47
N GLY A 5 -16.81 -7.78 -9.69
CA GLY A 5 -17.81 -8.47 -10.49
C GLY A 5 -19.23 -8.51 -9.88
N ARG A 6 -19.44 -7.86 -8.73
CA ARG A 6 -20.73 -7.83 -8.01
C ARG A 6 -21.14 -6.42 -7.60
N LYS A 7 -22.46 -6.18 -7.53
CA LYS A 7 -22.98 -4.92 -6.99
C LYS A 7 -22.79 -4.89 -5.48
N LEU A 8 -22.16 -3.83 -4.98
CA LEU A 8 -22.05 -3.51 -3.58
C LEU A 8 -23.01 -2.38 -3.23
N LYS A 9 -23.63 -2.47 -2.06
CA LYS A 9 -24.41 -1.37 -1.49
C LYS A 9 -23.54 -0.66 -0.45
N VAL A 10 -22.59 0.14 -0.93
CA VAL A 10 -21.69 0.91 -0.07
C VAL A 10 -22.51 1.86 0.80
N ILE A 11 -22.25 1.86 2.11
CA ILE A 11 -22.87 2.74 3.10
C ILE A 11 -21.93 3.83 3.58
N SER A 12 -20.62 3.61 3.52
CA SER A 12 -19.61 4.64 3.73
C SER A 12 -18.39 4.38 2.83
N ALA A 13 -17.72 5.46 2.45
CA ALA A 13 -16.42 5.43 1.79
C ALA A 13 -15.62 6.65 2.28
N ASP A 14 -14.52 6.39 2.96
CA ASP A 14 -13.67 7.40 3.58
C ASP A 14 -12.27 7.32 2.97
N GLY A 15 -11.71 8.46 2.58
CA GLY A 15 -10.36 8.56 2.03
C GLY A 15 -9.32 8.83 3.12
N GLN A 16 -8.09 8.38 2.90
CA GLN A 16 -6.93 8.62 3.77
C GLN A 16 -7.18 8.24 5.25
N VAL A 17 -7.74 7.05 5.46
CA VAL A 17 -8.06 6.55 6.80
C VAL A 17 -6.81 5.99 7.49
N GLU A 18 -6.39 6.63 8.57
CA GLU A 18 -5.28 6.15 9.38
C GLU A 18 -5.71 5.04 10.32
N LEU A 19 -5.10 3.88 10.20
CA LEU A 19 -5.27 2.74 11.11
C LEU A 19 -4.00 2.57 11.94
N LYS A 20 -4.05 2.97 13.20
CA LYS A 20 -2.94 2.79 14.16
C LYS A 20 -2.80 1.31 14.49
N GLY A 21 -1.57 0.81 14.63
CA GLY A 21 -1.31 -0.53 15.17
C GLY A 21 -1.90 -0.68 16.59
N HIS A 22 -2.31 -1.88 16.96
CA HIS A 22 -2.90 -2.14 18.30
C HIS A 22 -1.91 -1.97 19.44
N GLU A 23 -0.61 -2.05 19.18
CA GLU A 23 0.44 -1.86 20.17
C GLU A 23 1.15 -0.53 19.97
N VAL A 24 1.79 -0.04 21.04
CA VAL A 24 2.58 1.21 21.03
C VAL A 24 3.68 1.20 19.94
N VAL A 25 4.10 0.02 19.50
CA VAL A 25 5.17 -0.21 18.51
C VAL A 25 4.63 -0.73 17.15
N GLY A 26 3.32 -0.94 17.03
CA GLY A 26 2.71 -1.45 15.78
C GLY A 26 2.81 -0.44 14.63
N ARG A 27 3.19 -0.90 13.43
CA ARG A 27 3.24 -0.03 12.24
C ARG A 27 1.83 0.48 11.89
N THR A 28 1.66 1.78 11.93
CA THR A 28 0.46 2.46 11.41
C THR A 28 0.39 2.31 9.89
N ILE A 29 -0.80 2.09 9.36
CA ILE A 29 -1.08 2.17 7.93
C ILE A 29 -2.10 3.27 7.67
N THR A 30 -1.99 3.88 6.51
CA THR A 30 -3.03 4.78 5.98
C THR A 30 -3.64 4.09 4.78
N LEU A 31 -4.95 3.86 4.82
CA LEU A 31 -5.72 3.35 3.70
C LEU A 31 -6.04 4.50 2.75
N ASP A 32 -5.81 4.31 1.45
CA ASP A 32 -6.15 5.36 0.47
C ASP A 32 -7.67 5.56 0.41
N VAL A 33 -8.43 4.47 0.37
CA VAL A 33 -9.89 4.49 0.51
C VAL A 33 -10.36 3.29 1.33
N LYS A 34 -11.11 3.55 2.40
CA LYS A 34 -11.84 2.52 3.16
C LYS A 34 -13.32 2.62 2.84
N ALA A 35 -13.94 1.52 2.41
CA ALA A 35 -15.37 1.43 2.18
C ALA A 35 -15.99 0.29 3.00
N LEU A 36 -17.25 0.49 3.39
CA LEU A 36 -18.07 -0.49 4.10
C LEU A 36 -19.37 -0.71 3.33
N ASP A 37 -19.73 -1.96 3.11
CA ASP A 37 -21.03 -2.31 2.52
C ASP A 37 -22.08 -2.64 3.61
N ARG A 38 -23.36 -2.79 3.17
CA ARG A 38 -24.49 -3.10 4.07
C ARG A 38 -24.36 -4.45 4.77
N ASN A 39 -23.57 -5.37 4.25
CA ASN A 39 -23.36 -6.70 4.83
C ASN A 39 -22.24 -6.69 5.88
N GLY A 40 -21.59 -5.55 6.04
CA GLY A 40 -20.42 -5.40 6.91
C GLY A 40 -19.11 -5.79 6.24
N THR A 41 -19.10 -6.03 4.91
CA THR A 41 -17.86 -6.26 4.14
C THR A 41 -17.01 -5.01 4.17
N GLU A 42 -15.77 -5.11 4.62
CA GLU A 42 -14.80 -4.00 4.56
C GLU A 42 -13.94 -4.11 3.30
N ILE A 43 -13.73 -2.95 2.66
CA ILE A 43 -12.99 -2.86 1.40
C ILE A 43 -11.93 -1.77 1.57
N ASP A 44 -10.68 -2.15 1.45
CA ASP A 44 -9.51 -1.27 1.37
C ASP A 44 -9.10 -1.17 -0.10
N ILE A 45 -8.99 0.05 -0.63
CA ILE A 45 -8.53 0.30 -2.00
C ILE A 45 -7.28 1.15 -1.94
N GLU A 46 -6.19 0.61 -2.49
CA GLU A 46 -4.86 1.20 -2.53
C GLU A 46 -4.45 1.50 -3.97
N VAL A 47 -4.07 2.74 -4.26
CA VAL A 47 -3.55 3.14 -5.58
C VAL A 47 -2.04 3.31 -5.51
N GLN A 48 -1.29 2.45 -6.22
CA GLN A 48 0.15 2.37 -6.05
C GLN A 48 0.91 2.59 -7.36
N GLY A 49 1.80 3.60 -7.38
CA GLY A 49 2.64 3.94 -8.53
C GLY A 49 3.96 3.14 -8.62
N ASN A 50 4.42 2.51 -7.53
CA ASN A 50 5.71 1.83 -7.46
C ASN A 50 5.60 0.39 -6.92
N ALA A 51 6.64 -0.41 -7.17
CA ALA A 51 6.65 -1.84 -6.83
C ALA A 51 6.69 -2.10 -5.31
N GLU A 52 7.31 -1.21 -4.53
CA GLU A 52 7.39 -1.32 -3.07
C GLU A 52 6.00 -1.09 -2.45
N GLY A 53 5.27 -0.05 -2.91
CA GLY A 53 3.90 0.21 -2.49
C GLY A 53 2.95 -0.94 -2.78
N ALA A 54 3.12 -1.64 -3.90
CA ALA A 54 2.33 -2.82 -4.29
C ALA A 54 2.96 -4.16 -3.85
N HIS A 55 3.79 -4.18 -2.81
CA HIS A 55 4.44 -5.41 -2.37
C HIS A 55 3.45 -6.39 -1.71
N VAL A 56 3.55 -7.68 -2.02
CA VAL A 56 2.60 -8.72 -1.56
C VAL A 56 2.53 -8.86 -0.03
N ARG A 57 3.64 -8.61 0.69
CA ARG A 57 3.63 -8.59 2.16
C ARG A 57 2.88 -7.37 2.72
N ARG A 58 2.88 -6.23 2.00
CA ARG A 58 2.09 -5.06 2.35
C ARG A 58 0.60 -5.39 2.24
N ALA A 59 0.16 -6.02 1.15
CA ALA A 59 -1.23 -6.43 0.99
C ALA A 59 -1.68 -7.36 2.12
N ARG A 60 -0.85 -8.36 2.48
CA ARG A 60 -1.12 -9.22 3.63
C ARG A 60 -1.21 -8.45 4.94
N TYR A 61 -0.34 -7.46 5.16
CA TYR A 61 -0.35 -6.63 6.37
C TYR A 61 -1.63 -5.79 6.46
N HIS A 62 -2.03 -5.14 5.35
CA HIS A 62 -3.29 -4.40 5.26
C HIS A 62 -4.48 -5.31 5.61
N SER A 63 -4.59 -6.49 4.99
CA SER A 63 -5.63 -7.48 5.30
C SER A 63 -5.68 -7.80 6.79
N SER A 64 -4.54 -8.07 7.42
CA SER A 64 -4.48 -8.38 8.86
C SER A 64 -4.92 -7.21 9.75
N VAL A 65 -4.57 -5.96 9.39
CA VAL A 65 -4.96 -4.77 10.15
C VAL A 65 -6.45 -4.49 9.98
N VAL A 66 -7.00 -4.67 8.79
CA VAL A 66 -8.45 -4.55 8.53
C VAL A 66 -9.21 -5.58 9.36
N ASP A 67 -8.86 -6.86 9.26
CA ASP A 67 -9.52 -7.96 9.99
C ASP A 67 -9.47 -7.76 11.51
N SER A 68 -8.32 -7.31 12.05
CA SER A 68 -8.14 -7.11 13.49
C SER A 68 -9.04 -6.02 14.10
N ARG A 69 -9.68 -5.21 13.25
CA ARG A 69 -10.56 -4.11 13.68
C ARG A 69 -12.04 -4.38 13.48
N MET A 70 -12.38 -5.48 12.77
CA MET A 70 -13.77 -5.81 12.50
C MET A 70 -14.48 -6.36 13.71
N LEU A 71 -13.77 -7.10 14.60
CA LEU A 71 -14.36 -7.67 15.80
C LEU A 71 -14.07 -6.81 17.02
N LYS A 72 -15.07 -6.66 17.87
CA LYS A 72 -14.97 -6.08 19.20
C LYS A 72 -14.70 -7.17 20.23
N GLU A 73 -14.21 -6.78 21.39
CA GLU A 73 -14.07 -7.67 22.53
C GLU A 73 -15.37 -8.40 22.83
N GLY A 74 -15.30 -9.72 23.05
CA GLY A 74 -16.45 -10.58 23.30
C GLY A 74 -17.19 -11.11 22.08
N GLN A 75 -16.93 -10.57 20.88
CA GLN A 75 -17.51 -11.11 19.63
C GLN A 75 -16.83 -12.43 19.23
N LYS A 76 -17.61 -13.31 18.59
CA LYS A 76 -17.12 -14.62 18.12
C LYS A 76 -16.44 -14.49 16.77
N PHE A 77 -15.36 -15.23 16.51
CA PHE A 77 -14.66 -15.22 15.21
C PHE A 77 -15.56 -15.53 14.02
N LYS A 78 -16.62 -16.33 14.18
CA LYS A 78 -17.62 -16.58 13.13
C LYS A 78 -18.44 -15.35 12.70
N GLU A 79 -18.35 -14.24 13.44
CA GLU A 79 -19.03 -12.99 13.14
C GLU A 79 -18.15 -12.06 12.27
N LEU A 80 -16.86 -12.43 12.07
CA LEU A 80 -15.96 -11.72 11.16
C LEU A 80 -16.56 -11.71 9.76
N LYS A 81 -16.60 -10.54 9.15
CA LYS A 81 -17.14 -10.33 7.82
C LYS A 81 -16.05 -10.45 6.77
N ASP A 82 -16.45 -10.58 5.51
CA ASP A 82 -15.50 -10.58 4.40
C ASP A 82 -14.71 -9.27 4.35
N SER A 83 -13.44 -9.37 4.01
CA SER A 83 -12.55 -8.24 3.74
C SER A 83 -11.94 -8.32 2.35
N TYR A 84 -11.82 -7.16 1.70
CA TYR A 84 -11.17 -7.03 0.41
C TYR A 84 -10.08 -5.99 0.49
N VAL A 85 -8.85 -6.35 0.13
CA VAL A 85 -7.74 -5.42 -0.05
C VAL A 85 -7.41 -5.36 -1.54
N ILE A 86 -7.71 -4.23 -2.16
CA ILE A 86 -7.61 -4.02 -3.61
C ILE A 86 -6.44 -3.10 -3.90
N PHE A 87 -5.42 -3.61 -4.59
CA PHE A 87 -4.29 -2.82 -5.08
C PHE A 87 -4.49 -2.48 -6.55
N ILE A 88 -4.76 -1.22 -6.87
CA ILE A 88 -4.67 -0.69 -8.25
C ILE A 88 -3.22 -0.30 -8.47
N TYR A 89 -2.45 -1.19 -9.09
CA TYR A 89 -1.03 -0.96 -9.31
C TYR A 89 -0.76 -0.49 -10.74
N LYS A 90 0.02 0.58 -10.89
CA LYS A 90 0.34 1.20 -12.19
C LYS A 90 0.82 0.21 -13.25
N HIS A 91 1.48 -0.88 -12.85
CA HIS A 91 2.00 -1.91 -13.76
C HIS A 91 1.33 -3.25 -13.50
N ASP A 92 1.59 -4.24 -14.36
CA ASP A 92 1.19 -5.63 -14.12
C ASP A 92 2.07 -6.26 -13.03
N LYS A 93 1.51 -6.49 -11.85
CA LYS A 93 2.22 -7.03 -10.69
C LYS A 93 2.87 -8.38 -10.95
N PHE A 94 2.18 -9.25 -11.68
CA PHE A 94 2.61 -10.62 -11.93
C PHE A 94 3.10 -10.87 -13.36
N ARG A 95 3.05 -9.85 -14.21
CA ARG A 95 3.55 -9.88 -15.60
C ARG A 95 2.93 -11.00 -16.46
N LYS A 96 1.64 -11.29 -16.28
CA LYS A 96 0.90 -12.32 -17.02
C LYS A 96 -0.17 -11.73 -17.95
N GLY A 97 -0.32 -10.41 -17.98
CA GLY A 97 -1.24 -9.70 -18.87
C GLY A 97 -2.72 -9.76 -18.47
N PHE A 98 -3.06 -10.40 -17.34
CA PHE A 98 -4.45 -10.42 -16.89
C PHE A 98 -4.89 -9.05 -16.36
N PRO A 99 -6.19 -8.70 -16.50
CA PRO A 99 -6.74 -7.45 -15.97
C PRO A 99 -6.74 -7.43 -14.45
N LEU A 100 -7.03 -8.57 -13.83
CA LEU A 100 -7.12 -8.77 -12.38
C LEU A 100 -6.42 -10.04 -11.96
N TYR A 101 -5.92 -10.03 -10.72
CA TYR A 101 -5.38 -11.21 -10.03
C TYR A 101 -6.06 -11.30 -8.68
N HIS A 102 -6.82 -12.39 -8.48
CA HIS A 102 -7.44 -12.71 -7.20
C HIS A 102 -6.52 -13.61 -6.41
N ILE A 103 -6.29 -13.27 -5.16
CA ILE A 103 -5.43 -14.01 -4.26
C ILE A 103 -6.27 -14.44 -3.06
N ASP A 104 -6.58 -15.74 -3.03
CA ASP A 104 -7.34 -16.40 -1.98
C ASP A 104 -6.51 -17.52 -1.37
N ARG A 105 -6.91 -18.01 -0.20
CA ARG A 105 -6.27 -19.14 0.47
C ARG A 105 -6.90 -20.45 0.04
N TYR A 106 -6.08 -21.49 -0.03
CA TYR A 106 -6.49 -22.85 -0.42
C TYR A 106 -5.96 -23.87 0.56
N VAL A 107 -6.75 -24.89 0.84
CA VAL A 107 -6.29 -26.09 1.54
C VAL A 107 -5.41 -26.88 0.58
N ARG A 108 -4.13 -26.94 0.85
CA ARG A 108 -3.11 -27.49 -0.06
C ARG A 108 -3.37 -28.93 -0.43
N GLU A 109 -3.80 -29.75 0.54
CA GLU A 109 -4.01 -31.19 0.39
C GLU A 109 -5.22 -31.53 -0.50
N THR A 110 -6.22 -30.65 -0.52
CA THR A 110 -7.48 -30.88 -1.25
C THR A 110 -7.61 -30.00 -2.50
N GLY A 111 -6.80 -28.95 -2.64
CA GLY A 111 -6.93 -27.91 -3.67
C GLY A 111 -8.20 -27.07 -3.57
N LYS A 112 -8.97 -27.20 -2.48
CA LYS A 112 -10.23 -26.45 -2.27
C LYS A 112 -9.95 -25.10 -1.65
N PRO A 113 -10.79 -24.06 -1.96
CA PRO A 113 -10.75 -22.79 -1.26
C PRO A 113 -10.87 -22.97 0.26
N PHE A 114 -10.16 -22.13 1.01
CA PHE A 114 -10.25 -22.13 2.49
C PHE A 114 -11.50 -21.40 3.00
N GLU A 115 -12.06 -20.51 2.18
CA GLU A 115 -13.33 -19.79 2.43
C GLU A 115 -13.34 -19.00 3.73
N ASP A 116 -12.22 -18.36 4.06
CA ASP A 116 -12.07 -17.56 5.28
C ASP A 116 -12.57 -16.11 5.15
N GLY A 117 -13.06 -15.71 3.96
CA GLY A 117 -13.61 -14.38 3.70
C GLY A 117 -12.57 -13.26 3.55
N SER A 118 -11.27 -13.59 3.53
CA SER A 118 -10.21 -12.60 3.34
C SER A 118 -9.66 -12.67 1.92
N HIS A 119 -9.81 -11.57 1.17
CA HIS A 119 -9.50 -11.50 -0.26
C HIS A 119 -8.52 -10.39 -0.57
N ILE A 120 -7.53 -10.66 -1.43
CA ILE A 120 -6.64 -9.65 -1.98
C ILE A 120 -6.80 -9.63 -3.49
N VAL A 121 -6.94 -8.43 -4.08
CA VAL A 121 -7.09 -8.27 -5.53
C VAL A 121 -6.01 -7.30 -6.02
N TYR A 122 -5.25 -7.70 -7.02
CA TYR A 122 -4.38 -6.80 -7.77
C TYR A 122 -5.00 -6.45 -9.10
N VAL A 123 -5.19 -5.16 -9.35
CA VAL A 123 -5.62 -4.61 -10.63
C VAL A 123 -4.39 -4.20 -11.43
N ASN A 124 -4.31 -4.68 -12.67
CA ASN A 124 -3.26 -4.31 -13.60
C ASN A 124 -3.55 -2.95 -14.21
N GLY A 125 -2.92 -1.88 -13.67
CA GLY A 125 -3.11 -0.52 -14.17
C GLY A 125 -2.59 -0.29 -15.60
N ASN A 126 -1.84 -1.22 -16.15
CA ASN A 126 -1.34 -1.15 -17.54
C ASN A 126 -2.23 -1.94 -18.53
N TYR A 127 -3.33 -2.51 -18.05
CA TYR A 127 -4.24 -3.28 -18.88
C TYR A 127 -5.01 -2.37 -19.85
N LYS A 128 -5.08 -2.78 -21.12
CA LYS A 128 -5.66 -2.00 -22.22
C LYS A 128 -6.74 -2.77 -23.00
N GLY A 129 -7.40 -3.74 -22.35
CA GLY A 129 -8.51 -4.45 -22.96
C GLY A 129 -9.73 -3.56 -23.18
N ASP A 130 -10.66 -4.03 -24.03
CA ASP A 130 -11.90 -3.31 -24.34
C ASP A 130 -13.02 -3.60 -23.34
N ASP A 131 -12.75 -4.39 -22.31
CA ASP A 131 -13.68 -4.70 -21.22
C ASP A 131 -13.81 -3.57 -20.19
N GLU A 132 -14.70 -3.74 -19.22
CA GLU A 132 -14.96 -2.74 -18.16
C GLU A 132 -13.69 -2.38 -17.37
N ILE A 133 -12.77 -3.34 -17.13
CA ILE A 133 -11.51 -3.08 -16.41
C ILE A 133 -10.57 -2.24 -17.27
N GLY A 134 -10.43 -2.56 -18.57
CA GLY A 134 -9.59 -1.78 -19.47
C GLY A 134 -10.09 -0.36 -19.63
N GLN A 135 -11.40 -0.18 -19.70
CA GLN A 135 -12.01 1.16 -19.75
C GLN A 135 -11.78 1.93 -18.46
N LEU A 136 -11.90 1.28 -17.29
CA LEU A 136 -11.61 1.90 -16.00
C LEU A 136 -10.15 2.33 -15.91
N MET A 137 -9.20 1.49 -16.37
CA MET A 137 -7.78 1.83 -16.36
C MET A 137 -7.45 2.95 -17.35
N GLN A 138 -8.14 3.04 -18.48
CA GLN A 138 -8.00 4.19 -19.39
C GLN A 138 -8.41 5.49 -18.70
N ASP A 139 -9.53 5.50 -17.96
CA ASP A 139 -9.98 6.67 -17.21
C ASP A 139 -8.99 7.06 -16.09
N PHE A 140 -8.39 6.08 -15.39
CA PHE A 140 -7.33 6.37 -14.40
C PHE A 140 -6.10 7.07 -15.00
N HIS A 141 -5.84 6.90 -16.30
CA HIS A 141 -4.77 7.58 -17.02
C HIS A 141 -5.23 8.86 -17.74
N GLN A 142 -6.54 9.11 -17.79
CA GLN A 142 -7.12 10.26 -18.47
C GLN A 142 -7.13 11.49 -17.55
N THR A 143 -6.64 12.61 -18.07
CA THR A 143 -6.66 13.88 -17.34
C THR A 143 -7.79 14.81 -17.79
N ASP A 144 -8.41 14.54 -18.93
CA ASP A 144 -9.53 15.31 -19.47
C ASP A 144 -10.85 14.63 -19.11
N PRO A 145 -11.67 15.22 -18.22
CA PRO A 145 -12.91 14.59 -17.77
C PRO A 145 -13.92 14.38 -18.90
N GLU A 146 -13.88 15.20 -19.98
CA GLU A 146 -14.78 15.05 -21.12
C GLU A 146 -14.49 13.77 -21.95
N LYS A 147 -13.31 13.18 -21.78
CA LYS A 147 -12.89 11.94 -22.46
C LYS A 147 -13.01 10.69 -21.58
N MET A 148 -13.43 10.85 -20.33
CA MET A 148 -13.66 9.73 -19.43
C MET A 148 -14.96 9.02 -19.75
N LYS A 149 -14.97 7.69 -19.61
CA LYS A 149 -16.12 6.83 -19.87
C LYS A 149 -17.04 6.70 -18.67
N TYR A 150 -16.47 6.75 -17.46
CA TYR A 150 -17.24 6.65 -16.20
C TYR A 150 -17.56 8.04 -15.68
N ALA A 151 -18.85 8.39 -15.70
CA ALA A 151 -19.34 9.70 -15.30
C ALA A 151 -18.94 10.05 -13.86
N GLU A 152 -18.96 9.08 -12.96
CA GLU A 152 -18.59 9.28 -11.55
C GLU A 152 -17.13 9.71 -11.40
N LEU A 153 -16.22 9.17 -12.22
CA LEU A 153 -14.82 9.59 -12.25
C LEU A 153 -14.66 10.95 -12.91
N ALA A 154 -15.35 11.18 -14.03
CA ALA A 154 -15.34 12.46 -14.73
C ALA A 154 -15.83 13.60 -13.83
N ASP A 155 -16.92 13.41 -13.13
CA ASP A 155 -17.50 14.39 -12.19
C ASP A 155 -16.55 14.66 -11.02
N SER A 156 -15.89 13.63 -10.48
CA SER A 156 -14.89 13.80 -9.44
C SER A 156 -13.71 14.63 -9.94
N VAL A 157 -13.16 14.32 -11.13
CA VAL A 157 -12.05 15.08 -11.72
C VAL A 157 -12.45 16.53 -12.00
N LYS A 158 -13.66 16.79 -12.52
CA LYS A 158 -14.22 18.14 -12.69
C LYS A 158 -14.30 18.87 -11.36
N HIS A 159 -14.85 18.22 -10.33
CA HIS A 159 -14.96 18.83 -9.00
C HIS A 159 -13.61 19.30 -8.47
N TYR A 160 -12.57 18.45 -8.55
CA TYR A 160 -11.23 18.81 -8.06
C TYR A 160 -10.52 19.87 -8.93
N LYS A 161 -10.84 19.96 -10.23
CA LYS A 161 -10.24 20.96 -11.12
C LYS A 161 -10.95 22.32 -11.06
N ASP A 162 -12.26 22.31 -11.00
CA ASP A 162 -13.08 23.49 -11.29
C ASP A 162 -13.56 24.20 -10.02
N THR A 163 -13.62 23.49 -8.87
CA THR A 163 -14.03 24.11 -7.61
C THR A 163 -12.83 24.60 -6.80
N GLU A 164 -13.01 25.74 -6.09
CA GLU A 164 -11.99 26.29 -5.19
C GLU A 164 -11.66 25.30 -4.07
N LYS A 165 -12.68 24.69 -3.46
CA LYS A 165 -12.54 23.65 -2.44
C LYS A 165 -11.83 22.40 -2.96
N GLY A 166 -12.09 21.98 -4.19
CA GLY A 166 -11.39 20.87 -4.82
C GLY A 166 -9.91 21.16 -5.02
N ARG A 167 -9.58 22.36 -5.51
CA ARG A 167 -8.19 22.81 -5.67
C ARG A 167 -7.45 22.89 -4.33
N GLU A 168 -8.07 23.44 -3.29
CA GLU A 168 -7.50 23.47 -1.94
C GLU A 168 -7.20 22.05 -1.44
N THR A 169 -8.14 21.11 -1.59
CA THR A 169 -7.95 19.70 -1.20
C THR A 169 -6.78 19.04 -1.93
N VAL A 170 -6.61 19.34 -3.24
CA VAL A 170 -5.46 18.85 -4.03
C VAL A 170 -4.16 19.48 -3.53
N CYS A 171 -4.16 20.81 -3.26
CA CYS A 171 -2.97 21.50 -2.74
C CYS A 171 -2.54 20.90 -1.39
N GLU A 172 -3.47 20.73 -0.44
CA GLU A 172 -3.16 20.10 0.86
C GLU A 172 -2.64 18.65 0.70
N ALA A 173 -3.21 17.88 -0.20
CA ALA A 173 -2.75 16.51 -0.47
C ALA A 173 -1.35 16.50 -1.07
N VAL A 174 -1.04 17.43 -1.99
CA VAL A 174 0.29 17.58 -2.61
C VAL A 174 1.32 18.03 -1.58
N GLU A 175 0.99 18.99 -0.69
CA GLU A 175 1.87 19.43 0.38
C GLU A 175 2.16 18.29 1.35
N LYS A 176 1.14 17.59 1.86
CA LYS A 176 1.31 16.42 2.75
C LYS A 176 2.14 15.32 2.09
N TYR A 177 1.98 15.11 0.78
CA TYR A 177 2.79 14.14 0.04
C TYR A 177 4.24 14.62 -0.13
N GLY A 178 4.45 15.91 -0.37
CA GLY A 178 5.74 16.56 -0.42
C GLY A 178 6.51 16.38 0.89
N ASP A 179 5.93 16.79 2.01
CA ASP A 179 6.50 16.65 3.36
C ASP A 179 6.84 15.20 3.72
N LYS A 180 5.94 14.27 3.35
CA LYS A 180 6.18 12.85 3.58
C LYS A 180 7.34 12.32 2.76
N ARG A 181 7.48 12.75 1.50
CA ARG A 181 8.62 12.39 0.64
C ARG A 181 9.93 12.98 1.12
N GLU A 182 9.91 14.23 1.57
CA GLU A 182 11.07 14.91 2.11
C GLU A 182 11.60 14.17 3.35
N LYS A 183 10.75 13.89 4.34
CA LYS A 183 11.11 13.11 5.53
C LYS A 183 11.66 11.71 5.20
N ILE A 184 11.06 11.01 4.23
CA ILE A 184 11.56 9.71 3.75
C ILE A 184 12.90 9.87 3.04
N GLY A 185 13.05 10.95 2.24
CA GLY A 185 14.30 11.28 1.54
C GLY A 185 15.44 11.60 2.51
N GLU A 186 15.17 12.42 3.52
CA GLU A 186 16.13 12.76 4.59
C GLU A 186 16.56 11.52 5.37
N ALA A 187 15.60 10.71 5.84
CA ALA A 187 15.90 9.47 6.57
C ALA A 187 16.74 8.49 5.72
N ARG A 188 16.41 8.34 4.42
CA ARG A 188 17.21 7.50 3.50
C ARG A 188 18.58 8.10 3.21
N GLY A 189 18.67 9.42 3.09
CA GLY A 189 19.93 10.14 2.90
C GLY A 189 20.85 9.98 4.10
N GLU A 190 20.32 10.13 5.30
CA GLU A 190 21.04 9.98 6.55
C GLU A 190 21.52 8.53 6.79
N ALA A 191 20.65 7.54 6.53
CA ALA A 191 21.01 6.13 6.63
C ALA A 191 22.13 5.76 5.64
N LYS A 192 22.04 6.19 4.38
CA LYS A 192 23.10 5.97 3.37
C LYS A 192 24.39 6.70 3.73
N GLY A 193 24.30 7.93 4.22
CA GLY A 193 25.45 8.72 4.67
C GLY A 193 26.19 8.01 5.80
N SER A 194 25.48 7.55 6.81
CA SER A 194 26.04 6.81 7.95
C SER A 194 26.70 5.49 7.52
N THR A 195 26.02 4.69 6.69
CA THR A 195 26.57 3.43 6.16
C THR A 195 27.83 3.66 5.33
N ASN A 196 27.85 4.71 4.50
CA ASN A 196 29.04 5.05 3.71
C ASN A 196 30.20 5.55 4.58
N ALA A 197 29.93 6.31 5.63
CA ALA A 197 30.95 6.76 6.59
C ALA A 197 31.60 5.57 7.31
N VAL A 198 30.78 4.61 7.79
CA VAL A 198 31.27 3.36 8.40
C VAL A 198 32.15 2.60 7.41
N LYS A 199 31.75 2.40 6.16
CA LYS A 199 32.56 1.71 5.14
C LYS A 199 33.89 2.39 4.87
N LYS A 200 33.89 3.73 4.77
CA LYS A 200 35.13 4.49 4.55
C LYS A 200 36.10 4.34 5.73
N LEU A 201 35.61 4.38 6.98
CA LEU A 201 36.44 4.15 8.16
C LEU A 201 37.01 2.74 8.19
N MET A 202 36.18 1.72 7.92
CA MET A 202 36.64 0.33 7.83
C MET A 202 37.76 0.17 6.79
N GLN A 203 37.60 0.76 5.60
CA GLN A 203 38.57 0.65 4.51
C GLN A 203 39.89 1.44 4.82
N ASN A 204 39.76 2.70 5.27
CA ASN A 204 40.91 3.59 5.41
C ASN A 204 41.74 3.31 6.67
N MET A 205 41.07 2.88 7.73
CA MET A 205 41.73 2.65 9.03
C MET A 205 41.85 1.15 9.40
N LYS A 206 41.41 0.25 8.51
CA LYS A 206 41.40 -1.21 8.71
C LYS A 206 40.66 -1.62 9.99
N LEU A 207 39.53 -0.95 10.27
CA LEU A 207 38.71 -1.19 11.45
C LEU A 207 37.64 -2.23 11.15
N THR A 208 37.16 -2.88 12.22
CA THR A 208 35.91 -3.68 12.12
C THR A 208 34.67 -2.76 12.01
N ALA A 209 33.55 -3.29 11.56
CA ALA A 209 32.30 -2.54 11.49
C ALA A 209 31.88 -1.99 12.87
N GLU A 210 32.07 -2.79 13.93
CA GLU A 210 31.76 -2.38 15.30
C GLU A 210 32.62 -1.22 15.77
N GLN A 211 33.93 -1.29 15.51
CA GLN A 211 34.87 -0.21 15.85
C GLN A 211 34.58 1.09 15.09
N ALA A 212 34.20 0.98 13.80
CA ALA A 212 33.83 2.14 13.01
C ALA A 212 32.50 2.78 13.49
N LEU A 213 31.56 1.97 13.95
CA LEU A 213 30.32 2.44 14.55
C LEU A 213 30.52 3.12 15.88
N ASP A 214 31.46 2.61 16.73
CA ASP A 214 31.83 3.21 18.01
C ASP A 214 32.49 4.58 17.80
N ILE A 215 33.39 4.71 16.83
CA ILE A 215 34.05 5.99 16.49
C ILE A 215 33.01 7.03 15.99
N LEU A 216 31.99 6.60 15.28
CA LEU A 216 30.92 7.47 14.80
C LEU A 216 29.81 7.68 15.83
N GLU A 217 29.93 7.14 17.02
CA GLU A 217 28.95 7.20 18.12
C GLU A 217 27.55 6.72 17.71
N ILE A 218 27.50 5.77 16.76
CA ILE A 218 26.23 5.20 16.26
C ILE A 218 25.77 4.07 17.20
N THR A 219 24.63 4.28 17.85
CA THR A 219 24.04 3.38 18.84
C THR A 219 22.60 3.01 18.51
N GLY A 220 21.98 2.10 19.27
CA GLY A 220 20.56 1.74 19.16
C GLY A 220 20.19 1.03 17.85
N GLU A 221 18.96 1.23 17.39
CA GLU A 221 18.41 0.59 16.18
C GLU A 221 19.24 0.89 14.94
N LYS A 222 19.74 2.12 14.80
CA LYS A 222 20.56 2.54 13.66
C LYS A 222 21.87 1.73 13.55
N ARG A 223 22.46 1.32 14.69
CA ARG A 223 23.64 0.44 14.73
C ARG A 223 23.31 -0.94 14.16
N THR A 224 22.20 -1.52 14.60
CA THR A 224 21.73 -2.84 14.15
C THR A 224 21.44 -2.86 12.65
N GLU A 225 20.72 -1.86 12.15
CA GLU A 225 20.40 -1.75 10.72
C GLU A 225 21.65 -1.65 9.83
N ILE A 226 22.67 -0.89 10.26
CA ILE A 226 23.92 -0.75 9.50
C ILE A 226 24.71 -2.06 9.50
N LEU A 227 24.78 -2.78 10.63
CA LEU A 227 25.42 -4.08 10.69
C LEU A 227 24.75 -5.11 9.78
N GLU A 228 23.42 -5.16 9.76
CA GLU A 228 22.66 -6.02 8.84
C GLU A 228 22.96 -5.70 7.38
N GLN A 229 22.95 -4.42 7.00
CA GLN A 229 23.24 -3.97 5.63
C GLN A 229 24.70 -4.27 5.19
N LEU A 230 25.63 -4.33 6.14
CA LEU A 230 27.02 -4.67 5.84
C LEU A 230 27.19 -6.18 5.65
N ASN A 231 26.47 -7.00 6.42
CA ASN A 231 26.52 -8.45 6.36
C ASN A 231 25.83 -9.00 5.10
N GLU A 232 24.67 -8.45 4.70
CA GLU A 232 23.97 -8.88 3.48
C GLU A 232 24.79 -8.70 2.18
N LYS A 233 25.82 -7.85 2.18
CA LYS A 233 26.70 -7.61 1.02
C LYS A 233 27.99 -8.41 1.04
N SER A 234 28.23 -9.19 2.09
CA SER A 234 29.40 -10.06 2.20
C SER A 234 29.13 -11.48 1.66
N ASP A 235 27.87 -11.83 1.36
CA ASP A 235 27.45 -13.17 0.90
C ASP A 235 27.13 -13.22 -0.60
N VAL A 236 27.67 -12.28 -1.42
CA VAL A 236 27.54 -12.30 -2.90
C VAL A 236 28.90 -12.32 -3.57
#